data_029e8f26c0b88c206e6925ea23330a36
#
_entry.id   029e8f26c0b88c206e6925ea23330a36
#
_cell.length_a   1.000
_cell.length_b   1.000
_cell.length_c   1.000
_cell.angle_alpha   90.00
_cell.angle_beta   90.00
_cell.angle_gamma   90.00
#
_symmetry.space_group_name_H-M   'P 1'
#
loop_
_entity.id
_entity.type
_entity.pdbx_description
1 polymer ?
#
loop_
_entity_poly.entity_id
_entity_poly.type
_entity_poly.pdbx_seq_one_letter_code
_entity_poly.pdbx_strand_id
1 'polypeptide(L)'
;MNNYKKVFETMVQETQKYLEDNHLCAMILGISGGIDSTVTAAICSEVEKRNPDLKFYGVSLPCTSNTEDENNSALKCMKAFCKEGQYWTENFQKEYLFLKASFSQRHLPTTIGQGNIKARLRMIYLYDLANYTSGLVMDTDNLTEHYLGFFTIHGDVADLNPIGGLWKHEIYELANWLRDYYDKFTKYVSPDSFDNKDEIETRNEYARKVEALSYALNIIPTDGNGVNDLGDMGQIAPAFAHDNNYEAYKKVDDIIKTYLDIQLRDKDIQEKIIQELRNKYDIDNDKVTYHTVDDVISRIKRTEYKRKGLPVVIPREKY
;
A
#
# COMPACT_ATOMS: atom_id res chain seq x y z
N MET A 1 -13.60 -17.20 -7.00
CA MET A 1 -13.90 -15.75 -7.09
C MET A 1 -14.09 -15.26 -5.66
N ASN A 2 -13.20 -14.40 -5.18
CA ASN A 2 -13.29 -13.87 -3.82
C ASN A 2 -14.58 -13.04 -3.67
N ASN A 3 -15.25 -13.18 -2.51
CA ASN A 3 -16.40 -12.33 -2.20
C ASN A 3 -15.87 -10.99 -1.62
N TYR A 4 -15.47 -10.06 -2.49
CA TYR A 4 -14.90 -8.79 -2.08
C TYR A 4 -15.82 -7.93 -1.23
N LYS A 5 -17.15 -8.09 -1.34
CA LYS A 5 -18.07 -7.48 -0.39
C LYS A 5 -17.82 -7.98 1.02
N LYS A 6 -17.72 -9.30 1.22
CA LYS A 6 -17.45 -9.87 2.54
C LYS A 6 -16.07 -9.51 3.05
N VAL A 7 -15.06 -9.51 2.16
CA VAL A 7 -13.68 -9.12 2.50
C VAL A 7 -13.66 -7.68 3.03
N PHE A 8 -14.23 -6.73 2.29
CA PHE A 8 -14.30 -5.32 2.69
C PHE A 8 -15.07 -5.14 4.01
N GLU A 9 -16.25 -5.77 4.14
CA GLU A 9 -17.05 -5.73 5.37
C GLU A 9 -16.28 -6.24 6.58
N THR A 10 -15.56 -7.36 6.44
CA THR A 10 -14.72 -7.91 7.51
C THR A 10 -13.60 -6.95 7.89
N MET A 11 -12.90 -6.35 6.91
CA MET A 11 -11.83 -5.38 7.19
C MET A 11 -12.35 -4.16 7.96
N VAL A 12 -13.51 -3.64 7.57
CA VAL A 12 -14.14 -2.51 8.26
C VAL A 12 -14.53 -2.90 9.69
N GLN A 13 -15.17 -4.05 9.88
CA GLN A 13 -15.62 -4.53 11.20
C GLN A 13 -14.44 -4.78 12.15
N GLU A 14 -13.40 -5.48 11.68
CA GLU A 14 -12.22 -5.79 12.51
C GLU A 14 -11.42 -4.53 12.84
N THR A 15 -11.30 -3.59 11.91
CA THR A 15 -10.67 -2.27 12.15
C THR A 15 -11.43 -1.49 13.23
N GLN A 16 -12.76 -1.37 13.07
CA GLN A 16 -13.61 -0.70 14.07
C GLN A 16 -13.48 -1.36 15.44
N LYS A 17 -13.62 -2.67 15.48
CA LYS A 17 -13.50 -3.46 16.72
C LYS A 17 -12.15 -3.26 17.40
N TYR A 18 -11.05 -3.28 16.65
CA TYR A 18 -9.70 -3.07 17.20
C TYR A 18 -9.57 -1.69 17.89
N LEU A 19 -10.09 -0.63 17.26
CA LEU A 19 -10.07 0.72 17.82
C LEU A 19 -10.91 0.79 19.12
N GLU A 20 -12.11 0.24 19.10
CA GLU A 20 -13.02 0.22 20.26
C GLU A 20 -12.45 -0.59 21.43
N ASP A 21 -11.92 -1.79 21.18
CA ASP A 21 -11.31 -2.66 22.19
C ASP A 21 -10.08 -2.01 22.85
N ASN A 22 -9.36 -1.14 22.13
CA ASN A 22 -8.16 -0.46 22.61
C ASN A 22 -8.42 1.01 23.04
N HIS A 23 -9.66 1.45 23.06
CA HIS A 23 -10.07 2.81 23.45
C HIS A 23 -9.37 3.90 22.63
N LEU A 24 -9.17 3.66 21.35
CA LEU A 24 -8.56 4.61 20.42
C LEU A 24 -9.64 5.44 19.74
N CYS A 25 -9.32 6.71 19.44
CA CYS A 25 -10.28 7.67 18.92
C CYS A 25 -10.05 8.04 17.44
N ALA A 26 -8.91 7.68 16.86
CA ALA A 26 -8.57 8.10 15.51
C ALA A 26 -7.74 7.09 14.72
N MET A 27 -7.93 7.10 13.41
CA MET A 27 -7.13 6.44 12.39
C MET A 27 -6.34 7.51 11.64
N ILE A 28 -5.02 7.40 11.63
CA ILE A 28 -4.11 8.30 10.93
C ILE A 28 -3.52 7.57 9.75
N LEU A 29 -3.73 8.07 8.55
CA LEU A 29 -3.25 7.43 7.32
C LEU A 29 -2.37 8.37 6.51
N GLY A 30 -1.16 7.93 6.19
CA GLY A 30 -0.32 8.53 5.15
C GLY A 30 -0.86 8.19 3.77
N ILE A 31 -1.38 9.17 3.04
CA ILE A 31 -1.97 8.96 1.71
C ILE A 31 -0.94 9.29 0.63
N SER A 32 -0.37 8.24 0.04
CA SER A 32 0.60 8.36 -1.06
C SER A 32 -0.03 8.60 -2.43
N GLY A 33 -1.32 8.28 -2.57
CA GLY A 33 -2.02 8.26 -3.85
C GLY A 33 -1.93 6.91 -4.58
N GLY A 34 -1.16 5.95 -4.06
CA GLY A 34 -1.13 4.58 -4.56
C GLY A 34 -2.38 3.78 -4.18
N ILE A 35 -2.55 2.63 -4.84
CA ILE A 35 -3.76 1.81 -4.70
C ILE A 35 -3.97 1.31 -3.25
N ASP A 36 -2.90 0.93 -2.54
CA ASP A 36 -2.96 0.40 -1.17
C ASP A 36 -3.49 1.46 -0.21
N SER A 37 -2.90 2.66 -0.21
CA SER A 37 -3.37 3.78 0.62
C SER A 37 -4.79 4.21 0.26
N THR A 38 -5.20 4.10 -1.01
CA THR A 38 -6.57 4.45 -1.44
C THR A 38 -7.59 3.42 -0.96
N VAL A 39 -7.28 2.12 -1.00
CA VAL A 39 -8.15 1.07 -0.45
C VAL A 39 -8.23 1.16 1.07
N THR A 40 -7.11 1.43 1.75
CA THR A 40 -7.09 1.64 3.21
C THR A 40 -7.91 2.88 3.60
N ALA A 41 -7.82 3.97 2.83
CA ALA A 41 -8.65 5.17 3.04
C ALA A 41 -10.16 4.86 2.90
N ALA A 42 -10.55 4.00 1.95
CA ALA A 42 -11.95 3.58 1.82
C ALA A 42 -12.43 2.79 3.04
N ILE A 43 -11.57 1.93 3.63
CA ILE A 43 -11.87 1.20 4.87
C ILE A 43 -12.05 2.18 6.04
N CYS A 44 -11.08 3.08 6.26
CA CYS A 44 -11.13 4.07 7.33
C CYS A 44 -12.35 5.00 7.22
N SER A 45 -12.67 5.45 6.01
CA SER A 45 -13.87 6.27 5.73
C SER A 45 -15.16 5.54 6.11
N GLU A 46 -15.25 4.24 5.81
CA GLU A 46 -16.43 3.44 6.17
C GLU A 46 -16.51 3.18 7.68
N VAL A 47 -15.37 2.98 8.36
CA VAL A 47 -15.31 2.88 9.85
C VAL A 47 -15.85 4.17 10.47
N GLU A 48 -15.34 5.34 10.07
CA GLU A 48 -15.83 6.64 10.62
C GLU A 48 -17.31 6.90 10.29
N LYS A 49 -17.78 6.43 9.13
CA LYS A 49 -19.20 6.53 8.76
C LYS A 49 -20.09 5.71 9.69
N ARG A 50 -19.65 4.51 10.09
CA ARG A 50 -20.39 3.61 11.02
C ARG A 50 -20.31 4.07 12.47
N ASN A 51 -19.16 4.56 12.88
CA ASN A 51 -18.94 5.10 14.22
C ASN A 51 -18.28 6.49 14.12
N PRO A 52 -19.08 7.57 14.16
CA PRO A 52 -18.57 8.95 14.02
C PRO A 52 -17.66 9.43 15.17
N ASP A 53 -17.55 8.68 16.26
CA ASP A 53 -16.61 8.97 17.35
C ASP A 53 -15.18 8.56 16.98
N LEU A 54 -15.02 7.62 16.04
CA LEU A 54 -13.75 7.22 15.47
C LEU A 54 -13.40 8.13 14.28
N LYS A 55 -12.44 9.04 14.45
CA LYS A 55 -12.07 10.01 13.43
C LYS A 55 -11.08 9.42 12.42
N PHE A 56 -11.18 9.83 11.16
CA PHE A 56 -10.22 9.46 10.13
C PHE A 56 -9.47 10.70 9.62
N TYR A 57 -8.15 10.73 9.81
CA TYR A 57 -7.26 11.79 9.31
C TYR A 57 -6.37 11.26 8.18
N GLY A 58 -6.48 11.87 7.01
CA GLY A 58 -5.66 11.56 5.84
C GLY A 58 -4.60 12.63 5.60
N VAL A 59 -3.33 12.25 5.54
CA VAL A 59 -2.24 13.20 5.35
C VAL A 59 -1.39 12.81 4.14
N SER A 60 -1.26 13.71 3.17
CA SER A 60 -0.28 13.55 2.11
C SER A 60 1.05 14.19 2.51
N LEU A 61 2.13 13.42 2.43
CA LEU A 61 3.47 13.80 2.89
C LEU A 61 4.47 13.76 1.71
N PRO A 62 4.31 14.64 0.68
CA PRO A 62 5.20 14.64 -0.47
C PRO A 62 6.63 15.06 -0.11
N CYS A 63 7.58 14.56 -0.87
CA CYS A 63 8.98 14.92 -0.81
C CYS A 63 9.52 15.07 -2.25
N THR A 64 10.81 15.33 -2.41
CA THR A 64 11.48 15.64 -3.69
C THR A 64 11.24 14.67 -4.86
N SER A 65 10.83 13.43 -4.58
CA SER A 65 10.66 12.38 -5.58
C SER A 65 9.21 12.14 -6.01
N ASN A 66 8.25 12.78 -5.35
CA ASN A 66 6.85 12.58 -5.73
C ASN A 66 6.54 13.30 -7.04
N THR A 67 5.89 12.61 -7.96
CA THR A 67 5.42 13.16 -9.22
C THR A 67 4.16 14.02 -9.02
N GLU A 68 3.82 14.83 -10.01
CA GLU A 68 2.57 15.58 -10.01
C GLU A 68 1.37 14.63 -10.02
N ASP A 69 1.44 13.53 -10.75
CA ASP A 69 0.39 12.51 -10.80
C ASP A 69 0.16 11.84 -9.43
N GLU A 70 1.22 11.49 -8.71
CA GLU A 70 1.10 10.95 -7.33
C GLU A 70 0.45 11.96 -6.38
N ASN A 71 0.85 13.23 -6.45
CA ASN A 71 0.28 14.30 -5.64
C ASN A 71 -1.20 14.53 -5.96
N ASN A 72 -1.57 14.50 -7.25
CA ASN A 72 -2.96 14.61 -7.70
C ASN A 72 -3.79 13.40 -7.26
N SER A 73 -3.24 12.19 -7.33
CA SER A 73 -3.90 10.97 -6.83
C SER A 73 -4.16 11.05 -5.33
N ALA A 74 -3.15 11.46 -4.55
CA ALA A 74 -3.29 11.64 -3.11
C ALA A 74 -4.38 12.66 -2.77
N LEU A 75 -4.42 13.80 -3.46
CA LEU A 75 -5.44 14.83 -3.26
C LEU A 75 -6.84 14.32 -3.60
N LYS A 76 -7.02 13.58 -4.70
CA LYS A 76 -8.29 12.96 -5.07
C LYS A 76 -8.75 11.95 -4.02
N CYS A 77 -7.84 11.11 -3.53
CA CYS A 77 -8.11 10.15 -2.47
C CYS A 77 -8.58 10.84 -1.19
N MET A 78 -7.86 11.86 -0.73
CA MET A 78 -8.22 12.64 0.47
C MET A 78 -9.62 13.27 0.34
N LYS A 79 -9.89 13.94 -0.78
CA LYS A 79 -11.21 14.57 -1.05
C LYS A 79 -12.36 13.57 -1.17
N ALA A 80 -12.07 12.34 -1.53
CA ALA A 80 -13.09 11.30 -1.71
C ALA A 80 -13.43 10.58 -0.40
N PHE A 81 -12.45 10.39 0.48
CA PHE A 81 -12.58 9.51 1.62
C PHE A 81 -12.46 10.20 2.99
N CYS A 82 -11.86 11.40 3.07
CA CYS A 82 -11.77 12.14 4.31
C CYS A 82 -12.84 13.24 4.38
N LYS A 83 -13.30 13.56 5.57
CA LYS A 83 -14.18 14.72 5.82
C LYS A 83 -13.40 16.03 5.71
N GLU A 84 -14.09 17.11 5.39
CA GLU A 84 -13.50 18.42 5.38
C GLU A 84 -12.90 18.79 6.75
N GLY A 85 -11.69 19.34 6.74
CA GLY A 85 -10.93 19.62 7.97
C GLY A 85 -10.17 18.43 8.56
N GLN A 86 -10.30 17.23 7.99
CA GLN A 86 -9.59 16.03 8.43
C GLN A 86 -8.54 15.55 7.43
N TYR A 87 -8.17 16.37 6.46
CA TYR A 87 -7.09 16.05 5.53
C TYR A 87 -6.29 17.28 5.14
N TRP A 88 -5.00 17.09 4.89
CA TRP A 88 -4.08 18.13 4.41
C TRP A 88 -2.82 17.53 3.78
N THR A 89 -2.02 18.42 3.19
CA THR A 89 -0.73 18.07 2.63
C THR A 89 0.37 18.81 3.38
N GLU A 90 1.40 18.06 3.84
CA GLU A 90 2.59 18.61 4.47
C GLU A 90 3.83 18.22 3.67
N ASN A 91 4.62 19.21 3.27
CA ASN A 91 5.79 18.96 2.40
C ASN A 91 7.07 18.80 3.23
N PHE A 92 7.65 17.60 3.20
CA PHE A 92 8.87 17.23 3.95
C PHE A 92 10.18 17.45 3.21
N GLN A 93 10.19 18.22 2.14
CA GLN A 93 11.40 18.43 1.34
C GLN A 93 12.53 19.10 2.13
N LYS A 94 12.21 20.09 2.96
CA LYS A 94 13.21 20.84 3.74
C LYS A 94 13.87 19.94 4.79
N GLU A 95 13.08 19.21 5.53
CA GLU A 95 13.51 18.27 6.58
C GLU A 95 14.38 17.17 5.98
N TYR A 96 13.95 16.59 4.87
CA TYR A 96 14.72 15.59 4.14
C TYR A 96 16.08 16.14 3.65
N LEU A 97 16.10 17.32 3.01
CA LEU A 97 17.34 17.91 2.50
C LEU A 97 18.29 18.26 3.63
N PHE A 98 17.80 18.73 4.76
CA PHE A 98 18.61 19.00 5.95
C PHE A 98 19.27 17.72 6.47
N LEU A 99 18.51 16.63 6.66
CA LEU A 99 19.06 15.35 7.11
C LEU A 99 20.02 14.75 6.10
N LYS A 100 19.69 14.79 4.80
CA LYS A 100 20.56 14.33 3.74
C LYS A 100 21.92 15.07 3.76
N ALA A 101 21.91 16.39 3.91
CA ALA A 101 23.13 17.19 4.00
C ALA A 101 23.96 16.83 5.24
N SER A 102 23.31 16.66 6.40
CA SER A 102 23.97 16.26 7.64
C SER A 102 24.65 14.89 7.54
N PHE A 103 23.98 13.91 6.95
CA PHE A 103 24.52 12.56 6.78
C PHE A 103 25.65 12.53 5.74
N SER A 104 25.55 13.33 4.67
CA SER A 104 26.57 13.42 3.62
C SER A 104 27.93 13.92 4.10
N GLN A 105 28.00 14.52 5.27
CA GLN A 105 29.28 14.87 5.91
C GLN A 105 30.07 13.65 6.38
N ARG A 106 29.43 12.50 6.56
CA ARG A 106 30.06 11.27 7.07
C ARG A 106 30.06 10.13 6.05
N HIS A 107 29.01 10.01 5.24
CA HIS A 107 28.87 9.02 4.18
C HIS A 107 27.83 9.48 3.17
N LEU A 108 28.00 9.09 1.91
CA LEU A 108 26.98 9.36 0.88
C LEU A 108 25.81 8.37 1.06
N PRO A 109 24.57 8.84 1.29
CA PRO A 109 23.42 7.96 1.36
C PRO A 109 23.22 7.23 0.02
N THR A 110 23.04 5.91 0.10
CA THR A 110 22.66 5.11 -1.06
C THR A 110 21.25 5.49 -1.53
N THR A 111 20.87 5.12 -2.76
CA THR A 111 19.51 5.34 -3.28
C THR A 111 18.45 4.76 -2.34
N ILE A 112 18.62 3.51 -1.91
CA ILE A 112 17.73 2.86 -0.93
C ILE A 112 17.73 3.61 0.40
N GLY A 113 18.91 4.04 0.87
CA GLY A 113 19.06 4.82 2.11
C GLY A 113 18.29 6.14 2.05
N GLN A 114 18.26 6.80 0.91
CA GLN A 114 17.48 8.03 0.71
C GLN A 114 15.97 7.79 0.80
N GLY A 115 15.48 6.71 0.20
CA GLY A 115 14.07 6.28 0.36
C GLY A 115 13.72 5.99 1.82
N ASN A 116 14.57 5.25 2.52
CA ASN A 116 14.38 4.91 3.93
C ASN A 116 14.36 6.15 4.85
N ILE A 117 15.14 7.20 4.56
CA ILE A 117 15.07 8.46 5.30
C ILE A 117 13.69 9.11 5.13
N LYS A 118 13.19 9.17 3.89
CA LYS A 118 11.88 9.75 3.59
C LYS A 118 10.74 9.00 4.29
N ALA A 119 10.75 7.67 4.25
CA ALA A 119 9.76 6.83 4.91
C ALA A 119 9.73 7.10 6.43
N ARG A 120 10.91 7.11 7.09
CA ARG A 120 11.00 7.39 8.53
C ARG A 120 10.59 8.81 8.92
N LEU A 121 10.87 9.81 8.08
CA LEU A 121 10.40 11.17 8.31
C LEU A 121 8.86 11.25 8.30
N ARG A 122 8.21 10.57 7.35
CA ARG A 122 6.75 10.49 7.31
C ARG A 122 6.20 9.87 8.59
N MET A 123 6.81 8.79 9.07
CA MET A 123 6.38 8.13 10.31
C MET A 123 6.52 9.01 11.55
N ILE A 124 7.57 9.83 11.66
CA ILE A 124 7.71 10.79 12.76
C ILE A 124 6.46 11.67 12.83
N TYR A 125 6.01 12.21 11.72
CA TYR A 125 4.83 13.08 11.67
C TYR A 125 3.53 12.33 11.96
N LEU A 126 3.34 11.16 11.35
CA LEU A 126 2.10 10.38 11.53
C LEU A 126 1.93 9.92 12.98
N TYR A 127 2.99 9.49 13.64
CA TYR A 127 2.95 9.09 15.05
C TYR A 127 2.76 10.26 16.01
N ASP A 128 3.29 11.45 15.71
CA ASP A 128 3.02 12.65 16.49
C ASP A 128 1.53 13.01 16.43
N LEU A 129 0.95 12.98 15.22
CA LEU A 129 -0.47 13.19 15.01
C LEU A 129 -1.33 12.12 15.69
N ALA A 130 -0.94 10.85 15.63
CA ALA A 130 -1.64 9.77 16.29
C ALA A 130 -1.66 9.96 17.81
N ASN A 131 -0.53 10.36 18.40
CA ASN A 131 -0.45 10.67 19.82
C ASN A 131 -1.35 11.86 20.19
N TYR A 132 -1.33 12.93 19.39
CA TYR A 132 -2.16 14.11 19.61
C TYR A 132 -3.68 13.82 19.57
N THR A 133 -4.09 12.87 18.71
CA THR A 133 -5.51 12.53 18.51
C THR A 133 -5.97 11.31 19.32
N SER A 134 -5.14 10.74 20.18
CA SER A 134 -5.38 9.45 20.86
C SER A 134 -5.75 8.33 19.87
N GLY A 135 -5.06 8.33 18.74
CA GLY A 135 -5.27 7.41 17.63
C GLY A 135 -4.09 6.47 17.39
N LEU A 136 -4.12 5.81 16.24
CA LEU A 136 -3.05 4.96 15.74
C LEU A 136 -2.75 5.23 14.27
N VAL A 137 -1.56 4.82 13.82
CA VAL A 137 -1.15 4.92 12.42
C VAL A 137 -1.59 3.66 11.67
N MET A 138 -2.30 3.89 10.55
CA MET A 138 -2.73 2.82 9.65
C MET A 138 -1.60 2.42 8.72
N ASP A 139 -1.34 1.12 8.65
CA ASP A 139 -0.38 0.50 7.74
C ASP A 139 -1.02 0.21 6.37
N THR A 140 -0.23 0.25 5.32
CA THR A 140 -0.66 0.00 3.94
C THR A 140 0.16 -1.08 3.22
N ASP A 141 1.04 -1.79 3.94
CA ASP A 141 1.85 -2.87 3.37
C ASP A 141 0.96 -4.08 3.07
N ASN A 142 1.02 -4.59 1.84
CA ASN A 142 0.29 -5.79 1.45
C ASN A 142 1.14 -7.05 1.60
N LEU A 143 0.52 -8.22 1.42
CA LEU A 143 1.17 -9.51 1.63
C LEU A 143 2.34 -9.74 0.65
N THR A 144 2.25 -9.22 -0.58
CA THR A 144 3.34 -9.29 -1.57
C THR A 144 4.56 -8.52 -1.09
N GLU A 145 4.37 -7.28 -0.64
CA GLU A 145 5.43 -6.43 -0.07
C GLU A 145 6.03 -7.08 1.17
N HIS A 146 5.20 -7.65 2.03
CA HIS A 146 5.65 -8.39 3.21
C HIS A 146 6.62 -9.51 2.85
N TYR A 147 6.27 -10.41 1.91
CA TYR A 147 7.15 -11.53 1.55
C TYR A 147 8.40 -11.09 0.80
N LEU A 148 8.32 -10.04 -0.02
CA LEU A 148 9.47 -9.46 -0.71
C LEU A 148 10.36 -8.61 0.21
N GLY A 149 9.91 -8.30 1.43
CA GLY A 149 10.58 -7.34 2.32
C GLY A 149 10.67 -5.95 1.67
N PHE A 150 9.67 -5.60 0.87
CA PHE A 150 9.57 -4.31 0.16
C PHE A 150 8.95 -3.25 1.04
N PHE A 151 9.57 -3.02 2.18
CA PHE A 151 9.19 -2.00 3.16
C PHE A 151 10.42 -1.52 3.94
N THR A 152 10.31 -0.37 4.56
CA THR A 152 11.35 0.22 5.41
C THR A 152 11.07 -0.12 6.87
N ILE A 153 11.97 -0.88 7.51
CA ILE A 153 11.89 -1.14 8.94
C ILE A 153 11.86 0.20 9.70
N HIS A 154 10.90 0.37 10.60
CA HIS A 154 10.61 1.62 11.33
C HIS A 154 10.34 2.82 10.41
N GLY A 155 9.74 2.57 9.23
CA GLY A 155 9.44 3.61 8.26
C GLY A 155 8.08 3.47 7.57
N ASP A 156 7.73 2.29 7.08
CA ASP A 156 6.45 2.06 6.41
C ASP A 156 5.52 1.20 7.28
N VAL A 157 6.06 0.26 8.06
CA VAL A 157 5.28 -0.60 8.98
C VAL A 157 4.71 0.22 10.12
N ALA A 158 3.41 0.12 10.34
CA ALA A 158 2.68 0.88 11.35
C ALA A 158 1.88 -0.01 12.34
N ASP A 159 0.85 0.55 13.01
CA ASP A 159 0.21 -0.10 14.15
C ASP A 159 -0.87 -1.10 13.75
N LEU A 160 -1.71 -0.77 12.77
CA LEU A 160 -2.83 -1.60 12.32
C LEU A 160 -2.88 -1.68 10.80
N ASN A 161 -2.80 -2.88 10.26
CA ASN A 161 -2.80 -3.16 8.84
C ASN A 161 -4.05 -3.92 8.39
N PRO A 162 -5.09 -3.24 7.90
CA PRO A 162 -6.32 -3.91 7.47
C PRO A 162 -6.16 -4.70 6.18
N ILE A 163 -5.18 -4.37 5.33
CA ILE A 163 -4.96 -4.99 4.01
C ILE A 163 -3.79 -5.97 3.98
N GLY A 164 -3.05 -6.13 5.08
CA GLY A 164 -1.83 -6.93 5.15
C GLY A 164 -2.01 -8.43 4.86
N GLY A 165 -3.23 -8.94 4.88
CA GLY A 165 -3.58 -10.30 4.49
C GLY A 165 -3.89 -10.49 3.00
N LEU A 166 -3.92 -9.43 2.20
CA LEU A 166 -4.19 -9.49 0.76
C LEU A 166 -2.92 -9.41 -0.08
N TRP A 167 -2.88 -10.21 -1.12
CA TRP A 167 -1.87 -10.10 -2.17
C TRP A 167 -2.08 -8.82 -2.99
N LYS A 168 -1.03 -8.27 -3.58
CA LYS A 168 -1.14 -7.02 -4.35
C LYS A 168 -2.18 -7.10 -5.47
N HIS A 169 -2.22 -8.21 -6.22
CA HIS A 169 -3.26 -8.37 -7.26
C HIS A 169 -4.68 -8.40 -6.67
N GLU A 170 -4.87 -8.94 -5.45
CA GLU A 170 -6.17 -8.92 -4.77
C GLU A 170 -6.57 -7.52 -4.31
N ILE A 171 -5.59 -6.64 -3.99
CA ILE A 171 -5.84 -5.21 -3.73
C ILE A 171 -6.42 -4.54 -4.99
N TYR A 172 -5.84 -4.81 -6.17
CA TYR A 172 -6.38 -4.31 -7.44
C TYR A 172 -7.80 -4.82 -7.71
N GLU A 173 -8.08 -6.09 -7.43
CA GLU A 173 -9.40 -6.68 -7.58
C GLU A 173 -10.41 -6.06 -6.60
N LEU A 174 -10.02 -5.85 -5.34
CA LEU A 174 -10.84 -5.18 -4.33
C LEU A 174 -11.12 -3.73 -4.72
N ALA A 175 -10.13 -3.00 -5.21
CA ALA A 175 -10.30 -1.62 -5.67
C ALA A 175 -11.25 -1.52 -6.88
N ASN A 176 -11.15 -2.44 -7.84
CA ASN A 176 -12.08 -2.53 -8.96
C ASN A 176 -13.51 -2.81 -8.47
N TRP A 177 -13.66 -3.76 -7.52
CA TRP A 177 -14.96 -4.05 -6.92
C TRP A 177 -15.54 -2.82 -6.18
N LEU A 178 -14.74 -2.08 -5.40
CA LEU A 178 -15.16 -0.87 -4.70
C LEU A 178 -15.60 0.21 -5.70
N ARG A 179 -14.81 0.45 -6.76
CA ARG A 179 -15.15 1.40 -7.81
C ARG A 179 -16.50 1.06 -8.44
N ASP A 180 -16.71 -0.19 -8.83
CA ASP A 180 -17.93 -0.65 -9.47
C ASP A 180 -19.12 -0.63 -8.48
N TYR A 181 -18.86 -0.86 -7.20
CA TYR A 181 -19.86 -0.74 -6.14
C TYR A 181 -20.32 0.71 -5.97
N TYR A 182 -19.38 1.67 -5.89
CA TYR A 182 -19.72 3.09 -5.76
C TYR A 182 -20.36 3.65 -7.04
N ASP A 183 -19.96 3.20 -8.22
CA ASP A 183 -20.51 3.65 -9.50
C ASP A 183 -22.02 3.36 -9.64
N LYS A 184 -22.54 2.34 -8.96
CA LYS A 184 -23.99 2.07 -8.93
C LYS A 184 -24.76 3.24 -8.31
N PHE A 185 -24.20 3.90 -7.33
CA PHE A 185 -24.84 5.03 -6.64
C PHE A 185 -24.72 6.34 -7.42
N THR A 186 -23.76 6.45 -8.33
CA THR A 186 -23.65 7.61 -9.24
C THR A 186 -24.74 7.62 -10.31
N LYS A 187 -25.24 6.43 -10.68
CA LYS A 187 -26.21 6.22 -11.77
C LYS A 187 -27.66 6.19 -11.30
N TYR A 188 -27.89 6.01 -10.00
CA TYR A 188 -29.24 5.99 -9.45
C TYR A 188 -29.80 7.42 -9.40
N VAL A 189 -30.74 7.71 -10.28
CA VAL A 189 -31.50 8.97 -10.31
C VAL A 189 -32.96 8.61 -10.05
N SER A 190 -33.49 9.01 -8.87
CA SER A 190 -34.92 9.02 -8.67
C SER A 190 -35.55 10.05 -9.62
N PRO A 191 -36.65 9.77 -10.30
CA PRO A 191 -37.34 10.76 -11.17
C PRO A 191 -37.67 12.07 -10.46
N ASP A 192 -37.81 12.05 -9.13
CA ASP A 192 -38.18 13.21 -8.28
C ASP A 192 -37.00 13.94 -7.68
N SER A 193 -35.73 13.57 -8.00
CA SER A 193 -34.54 14.00 -7.30
C SER A 193 -33.77 15.17 -7.93
N PHE A 194 -34.23 15.71 -9.04
CA PHE A 194 -33.50 16.78 -9.76
C PHE A 194 -33.25 18.05 -8.94
N ASP A 195 -34.04 18.29 -7.87
CA ASP A 195 -33.95 19.47 -7.01
C ASP A 195 -33.54 19.16 -5.54
N ASN A 196 -33.29 17.88 -5.20
CA ASN A 196 -32.90 17.48 -3.84
C ASN A 196 -31.40 17.65 -3.63
N LYS A 197 -30.98 18.69 -2.90
CA LYS A 197 -29.55 18.98 -2.63
C LYS A 197 -28.83 17.85 -1.95
N ASP A 198 -29.47 17.12 -1.03
CA ASP A 198 -28.85 16.03 -0.27
C ASP A 198 -28.55 14.82 -1.18
N GLU A 199 -29.43 14.52 -2.13
CA GLU A 199 -29.20 13.46 -3.12
C GLU A 199 -28.10 13.83 -4.12
N ILE A 200 -28.04 15.09 -4.53
CA ILE A 200 -26.98 15.62 -5.39
C ILE A 200 -25.62 15.50 -4.69
N GLU A 201 -25.53 15.91 -3.42
CA GLU A 201 -24.28 15.85 -2.65
C GLU A 201 -23.86 14.39 -2.43
N THR A 202 -24.77 13.50 -2.07
CA THR A 202 -24.51 12.07 -1.93
C THR A 202 -23.97 11.47 -3.23
N ARG A 203 -24.58 11.81 -4.37
CA ARG A 203 -24.11 11.35 -5.69
C ARG A 203 -22.72 11.88 -6.02
N ASN A 204 -22.47 13.16 -5.70
CA ASN A 204 -21.15 13.77 -5.91
C ASN A 204 -20.08 13.11 -5.02
N GLU A 205 -20.42 12.73 -3.79
CA GLU A 205 -19.53 11.95 -2.91
C GLU A 205 -19.12 10.63 -3.55
N TYR A 206 -20.10 9.84 -4.04
CA TYR A 206 -19.78 8.59 -4.71
C TYR A 206 -18.99 8.79 -6.01
N ALA A 207 -19.27 9.84 -6.77
CA ALA A 207 -18.51 10.18 -7.98
C ALA A 207 -17.04 10.47 -7.66
N ARG A 208 -16.75 11.20 -6.57
CA ARG A 208 -15.38 11.44 -6.10
C ARG A 208 -14.68 10.13 -5.72
N LYS A 209 -15.38 9.19 -5.06
CA LYS A 209 -14.84 7.86 -4.70
C LYS A 209 -14.50 7.03 -5.95
N VAL A 210 -15.37 7.03 -6.96
CA VAL A 210 -15.13 6.37 -8.25
C VAL A 210 -13.92 6.98 -8.96
N GLU A 211 -13.82 8.31 -8.99
CA GLU A 211 -12.70 9.03 -9.60
C GLU A 211 -11.38 8.69 -8.89
N ALA A 212 -11.33 8.75 -7.57
CA ALA A 212 -10.14 8.46 -6.78
C ALA A 212 -9.63 7.02 -7.01
N LEU A 213 -10.53 6.02 -6.95
CA LEU A 213 -10.19 4.63 -7.22
C LEU A 213 -9.74 4.41 -8.66
N SER A 214 -10.43 5.03 -9.63
CA SER A 214 -10.05 4.93 -11.05
C SER A 214 -8.67 5.53 -11.31
N TYR A 215 -8.33 6.62 -10.63
CA TYR A 215 -7.02 7.24 -10.76
C TYR A 215 -5.93 6.36 -10.14
N ALA A 216 -6.14 5.86 -8.91
CA ALA A 216 -5.20 4.99 -8.21
C ALA A 216 -4.96 3.63 -8.92
N LEU A 217 -5.97 3.10 -9.62
CA LEU A 217 -5.86 1.88 -10.42
C LEU A 217 -4.94 2.04 -11.64
N ASN A 218 -4.80 3.27 -12.18
CA ASN A 218 -4.07 3.54 -13.40
C ASN A 218 -2.71 4.21 -13.17
N ILE A 219 -2.42 4.72 -11.96
CA ILE A 219 -1.15 5.37 -11.67
C ILE A 219 -0.03 4.32 -11.58
N ILE A 220 1.13 4.65 -12.13
CA ILE A 220 2.37 3.88 -11.93
C ILE A 220 3.11 4.56 -10.78
N PRO A 221 3.19 3.92 -9.59
CA PRO A 221 3.91 4.50 -8.47
C PRO A 221 5.39 4.58 -8.79
N THR A 222 6.05 5.67 -8.38
CA THR A 222 7.50 5.77 -8.47
C THR A 222 8.15 4.85 -7.43
N ASP A 223 9.42 4.53 -7.66
CA ASP A 223 10.24 3.71 -6.74
C ASP A 223 10.60 4.43 -5.41
N GLY A 224 9.86 5.47 -5.04
CA GLY A 224 10.13 6.30 -3.86
C GLY A 224 11.38 7.20 -3.97
N ASN A 225 12.18 7.03 -5.00
CA ASN A 225 13.38 7.81 -5.28
C ASN A 225 13.24 8.70 -6.54
N GLY A 226 12.22 8.46 -7.35
CA GLY A 226 11.97 9.20 -8.60
C GLY A 226 13.00 8.94 -9.69
N VAL A 227 13.73 7.84 -9.62
CA VAL A 227 14.86 7.53 -10.51
C VAL A 227 14.49 6.47 -11.55
N ASN A 228 13.44 5.69 -11.30
CA ASN A 228 13.07 4.57 -12.16
C ASN A 228 11.67 4.78 -12.75
N ASP A 229 11.60 5.03 -14.05
CA ASP A 229 10.35 5.17 -14.81
C ASP A 229 9.52 3.86 -14.85
N LEU A 230 10.11 2.73 -14.41
CA LEU A 230 9.47 1.42 -14.33
C LEU A 230 8.75 1.17 -13.00
N GLY A 231 8.75 2.15 -12.08
CA GLY A 231 8.11 2.06 -10.78
C GLY A 231 8.67 0.93 -9.89
N ASP A 232 7.85 0.46 -8.96
CA ASP A 232 8.22 -0.60 -8.02
C ASP A 232 8.61 -1.91 -8.75
N MET A 233 7.93 -2.22 -9.86
CA MET A 233 8.18 -3.43 -10.63
C MET A 233 9.58 -3.46 -11.22
N GLY A 234 10.17 -2.31 -11.54
CA GLY A 234 11.56 -2.22 -11.97
C GLY A 234 12.57 -2.71 -10.92
N GLN A 235 12.21 -2.68 -9.64
CA GLN A 235 13.02 -3.24 -8.55
C GLN A 235 12.64 -4.67 -8.17
N ILE A 236 11.39 -5.07 -8.35
CA ILE A 236 10.84 -6.37 -7.93
C ILE A 236 11.09 -7.42 -9.00
N ALA A 237 10.63 -7.16 -10.21
CA ALA A 237 10.69 -8.07 -11.35
C ALA A 237 10.78 -7.27 -12.67
N PRO A 238 11.97 -6.78 -13.06
CA PRO A 238 12.13 -5.92 -14.23
C PRO A 238 11.57 -6.50 -15.53
N ALA A 239 11.54 -7.80 -15.66
CA ALA A 239 10.95 -8.50 -16.81
C ALA A 239 9.46 -8.18 -17.01
N PHE A 240 8.75 -7.83 -15.95
CA PHE A 240 7.31 -7.54 -15.96
C PHE A 240 7.01 -6.03 -15.90
N ALA A 241 8.03 -5.18 -15.90
CA ALA A 241 7.86 -3.73 -15.71
C ALA A 241 7.07 -3.04 -16.84
N HIS A 242 6.93 -3.68 -18.00
CA HIS A 242 6.13 -3.19 -19.12
C HIS A 242 4.71 -3.77 -19.17
N ASP A 243 4.38 -4.71 -18.29
CA ASP A 243 3.01 -5.17 -18.12
C ASP A 243 2.18 -4.06 -17.42
N ASN A 244 0.85 -4.17 -17.51
CA ASN A 244 0.05 -3.37 -16.57
C ASN A 244 0.25 -3.89 -15.13
N ASN A 245 0.12 -3.00 -14.15
CA ASN A 245 0.44 -3.31 -12.76
C ASN A 245 -0.27 -4.56 -12.22
N TYR A 246 -1.56 -4.72 -12.54
CA TYR A 246 -2.33 -5.89 -12.10
C TYR A 246 -1.73 -7.21 -12.61
N GLU A 247 -1.43 -7.31 -13.91
CA GLU A 247 -0.86 -8.53 -14.50
C GLU A 247 0.57 -8.80 -14.02
N ALA A 248 1.38 -7.74 -13.85
CA ALA A 248 2.72 -7.85 -13.31
C ALA A 248 2.71 -8.42 -11.89
N TYR A 249 1.91 -7.85 -11.01
CA TYR A 249 1.80 -8.33 -9.63
C TYR A 249 1.16 -9.71 -9.53
N LYS A 250 0.21 -10.04 -10.39
CA LYS A 250 -0.37 -11.39 -10.44
C LYS A 250 0.66 -12.47 -10.75
N LYS A 251 1.62 -12.17 -11.65
CA LYS A 251 2.74 -13.08 -11.95
C LYS A 251 3.70 -13.20 -10.76
N VAL A 252 4.06 -12.09 -10.15
CA VAL A 252 4.92 -12.08 -8.95
C VAL A 252 4.27 -12.85 -7.80
N ASP A 253 2.99 -12.62 -7.55
CA ASP A 253 2.23 -13.29 -6.49
C ASP A 253 2.11 -14.80 -6.74
N ASP A 254 1.97 -15.23 -8.00
CA ASP A 254 1.97 -16.66 -8.37
C ASP A 254 3.32 -17.31 -8.05
N ILE A 255 4.43 -16.65 -8.36
CA ILE A 255 5.78 -17.13 -8.00
C ILE A 255 5.92 -17.26 -6.49
N ILE A 256 5.54 -16.22 -5.72
CA ILE A 256 5.66 -16.21 -4.26
C ILE A 256 4.78 -17.33 -3.65
N LYS A 257 3.50 -17.39 -4.02
CA LYS A 257 2.55 -18.41 -3.53
C LYS A 257 3.07 -19.81 -3.79
N THR A 258 3.46 -20.08 -5.02
CA THR A 258 3.97 -21.40 -5.41
C THR A 258 5.24 -21.75 -4.64
N TYR A 259 6.19 -20.80 -4.51
CA TYR A 259 7.40 -21.01 -3.72
C TYR A 259 7.10 -21.32 -2.25
N LEU A 260 6.16 -20.63 -1.63
CA LEU A 260 5.77 -20.89 -0.23
C LEU A 260 5.10 -22.25 -0.07
N ASP A 261 4.23 -22.63 -0.98
CA ASP A 261 3.50 -23.90 -0.93
C ASP A 261 4.39 -25.14 -1.03
N ILE A 262 5.54 -25.00 -1.68
CA ILE A 262 6.46 -26.14 -1.88
C ILE A 262 7.52 -26.28 -0.78
N GLN A 263 7.62 -25.35 0.18
CA GLN A 263 8.70 -25.34 1.19
C GLN A 263 8.76 -26.62 2.05
N LEU A 264 7.64 -27.31 2.24
CA LEU A 264 7.54 -28.53 3.02
C LEU A 264 7.60 -29.82 2.16
N ARG A 265 7.82 -29.69 0.84
CA ARG A 265 7.91 -30.84 -0.08
C ARG A 265 9.36 -31.32 -0.22
N ASP A 266 9.53 -32.55 -0.75
CA ASP A 266 10.85 -33.09 -1.08
C ASP A 266 11.60 -32.19 -2.07
N LYS A 267 12.94 -32.13 -1.96
CA LYS A 267 13.78 -31.24 -2.77
C LYS A 267 13.63 -31.48 -4.28
N ASP A 268 13.49 -32.72 -4.71
CA ASP A 268 13.32 -33.07 -6.14
C ASP A 268 11.98 -32.53 -6.68
N ILE A 269 10.93 -32.56 -5.84
CA ILE A 269 9.62 -31.99 -6.17
C ILE A 269 9.70 -30.47 -6.21
N GLN A 270 10.40 -29.86 -5.23
CA GLN A 270 10.63 -28.41 -5.22
C GLN A 270 11.32 -27.96 -6.51
N GLU A 271 12.45 -28.61 -6.89
CA GLU A 271 13.21 -28.22 -8.07
C GLU A 271 12.40 -28.38 -9.37
N LYS A 272 11.61 -29.45 -9.48
CA LYS A 272 10.72 -29.65 -10.63
C LYS A 272 9.69 -28.50 -10.77
N ILE A 273 9.04 -28.11 -9.68
CA ILE A 273 8.04 -27.05 -9.69
C ILE A 273 8.71 -25.68 -9.96
N ILE A 274 9.87 -25.42 -9.38
CA ILE A 274 10.64 -24.21 -9.67
C ILE A 274 11.04 -24.17 -11.15
N GLN A 275 11.41 -25.30 -11.76
CA GLN A 275 11.72 -25.34 -13.18
C GLN A 275 10.48 -25.08 -14.06
N GLU A 276 9.30 -25.54 -13.64
CA GLU A 276 8.04 -25.21 -14.31
C GLU A 276 7.74 -23.70 -14.22
N LEU A 277 8.00 -23.05 -13.07
CA LEU A 277 7.89 -21.59 -12.92
C LEU A 277 8.89 -20.84 -13.81
N ARG A 278 10.16 -21.29 -13.88
CA ARG A 278 11.16 -20.68 -14.77
C ARG A 278 10.70 -20.75 -16.22
N ASN A 279 10.23 -21.91 -16.67
CA ASN A 279 9.71 -22.09 -18.04
C ASN A 279 8.50 -21.17 -18.34
N LYS A 280 7.76 -20.79 -17.31
CA LYS A 280 6.57 -19.94 -17.44
C LYS A 280 6.90 -18.44 -17.39
N TYR A 281 7.87 -18.04 -16.58
CA TYR A 281 8.06 -16.63 -16.22
C TYR A 281 9.43 -16.06 -16.54
N ASP A 282 10.48 -16.89 -16.70
CA ASP A 282 11.78 -16.38 -17.13
C ASP A 282 11.71 -16.00 -18.62
N ILE A 283 12.33 -14.90 -18.95
CA ILE A 283 12.39 -14.40 -20.32
C ILE A 283 13.82 -14.54 -20.80
N ASP A 284 13.99 -15.32 -21.87
CA ASP A 284 15.25 -15.43 -22.60
C ASP A 284 15.03 -14.96 -24.04
N ASN A 285 15.66 -13.87 -24.39
CA ASN A 285 15.67 -13.36 -25.77
C ASN A 285 17.08 -12.95 -26.16
N ASP A 286 17.31 -12.76 -27.45
CA ASP A 286 18.64 -12.47 -28.02
C ASP A 286 19.35 -11.23 -27.43
N LYS A 287 18.67 -10.42 -26.63
CA LYS A 287 19.19 -9.19 -26.05
C LYS A 287 19.35 -9.21 -24.55
N VAL A 288 18.41 -9.83 -23.81
CA VAL A 288 18.37 -9.84 -22.35
C VAL A 288 17.75 -11.14 -21.86
N THR A 289 18.42 -11.79 -20.89
CA THR A 289 17.89 -12.92 -20.13
C THR A 289 17.49 -12.45 -18.75
N TYR A 290 16.23 -12.68 -18.36
CA TYR A 290 15.73 -12.39 -17.02
C TYR A 290 15.46 -13.69 -16.27
N HIS A 291 16.15 -13.87 -15.15
CA HIS A 291 15.95 -14.98 -14.21
C HIS A 291 14.94 -14.57 -13.13
N THR A 292 13.75 -14.14 -13.53
CA THR A 292 12.75 -13.51 -12.68
C THR A 292 12.34 -14.37 -11.49
N VAL A 293 12.19 -15.70 -11.70
CA VAL A 293 11.81 -16.63 -10.63
C VAL A 293 12.89 -16.70 -9.56
N ASP A 294 14.15 -16.83 -9.96
CA ASP A 294 15.28 -16.90 -9.03
C ASP A 294 15.50 -15.55 -8.30
N ASP A 295 15.30 -14.44 -8.96
CA ASP A 295 15.39 -13.10 -8.37
C ASP A 295 14.33 -12.89 -7.28
N VAL A 296 13.08 -13.24 -7.56
CA VAL A 296 11.98 -13.17 -6.58
C VAL A 296 12.25 -14.09 -5.39
N ILE A 297 12.60 -15.36 -5.63
CA ILE A 297 12.92 -16.33 -4.57
C ILE A 297 14.12 -15.87 -3.73
N SER A 298 15.17 -15.39 -4.37
CA SER A 298 16.36 -14.87 -3.68
C SER A 298 16.03 -13.67 -2.82
N ARG A 299 15.14 -12.80 -3.29
CA ARG A 299 14.65 -11.65 -2.51
C ARG A 299 13.88 -12.09 -1.27
N ILE A 300 12.97 -13.06 -1.39
CA ILE A 300 12.25 -13.63 -0.24
C ILE A 300 13.23 -14.14 0.81
N LYS A 301 14.23 -14.91 0.42
CA LYS A 301 15.25 -15.49 1.33
C LYS A 301 16.08 -14.41 2.02
N ARG A 302 16.66 -13.48 1.26
CA ARG A 302 17.55 -12.44 1.83
C ARG A 302 16.84 -11.43 2.70
N THR A 303 15.52 -11.27 2.56
CA THR A 303 14.70 -10.34 3.36
C THR A 303 13.95 -11.00 4.51
N GLU A 304 14.15 -12.29 4.74
CA GLU A 304 13.49 -13.06 5.80
C GLU A 304 13.63 -12.42 7.19
N TYR A 305 14.80 -11.83 7.47
CA TYR A 305 15.05 -11.15 8.76
C TYR A 305 14.05 -10.01 9.03
N LYS A 306 13.51 -9.35 8.00
CA LYS A 306 12.51 -8.29 8.14
C LYS A 306 11.16 -8.80 8.67
N ARG A 307 10.86 -10.09 8.46
CA ARG A 307 9.58 -10.72 8.83
C ARG A 307 9.60 -11.39 10.21
N LYS A 308 10.74 -11.37 10.90
CA LYS A 308 10.93 -12.08 12.21
C LYS A 308 10.42 -11.29 13.41
N GLY A 309 9.74 -10.17 13.20
CA GLY A 309 9.35 -9.24 14.26
C GLY A 309 10.52 -8.40 14.76
N LEU A 310 10.21 -7.24 15.32
CA LEU A 310 11.20 -6.28 15.80
C LEU A 310 10.82 -5.78 17.19
N PRO A 311 11.77 -5.65 18.09
CA PRO A 311 13.17 -6.10 17.98
C PRO A 311 13.29 -7.63 18.03
N VAL A 312 14.33 -8.19 17.40
CA VAL A 312 14.65 -9.61 17.56
C VAL A 312 15.19 -9.83 18.96
N VAL A 313 14.43 -10.55 19.79
CA VAL A 313 14.82 -10.84 21.17
C VAL A 313 15.66 -12.12 21.20
N ILE A 314 16.85 -12.04 21.82
CA ILE A 314 17.66 -13.23 22.12
C ILE A 314 17.05 -13.90 23.34
N PRO A 315 16.55 -15.17 23.24
CA PRO A 315 15.94 -15.85 24.35
C PRO A 315 16.90 -16.02 25.52
N ARG A 316 16.38 -15.87 26.75
CA ARG A 316 17.18 -15.94 27.98
C ARG A 316 17.97 -17.25 28.14
N GLU A 317 17.45 -18.35 27.59
CA GLU A 317 18.11 -19.67 27.62
C GLU A 317 19.40 -19.74 26.79
N LYS A 318 19.72 -18.68 26.02
CA LYS A 318 20.95 -18.60 25.21
C LYS A 318 22.10 -17.85 25.85
N TYR A 319 21.95 -17.31 27.09
CA TYR A 319 23.07 -16.69 27.85
C TYR A 319 23.13 -17.09 29.31
#